data_ef13e0e50f01c28ac388e4ae29875ace
#
_entry.id   ef13e0e50f01c28ac388e4ae29875ace
#
_cell.length_a   1.000
_cell.length_b   1.000
_cell.length_c   1.000
_cell.angle_alpha   90.00
_cell.angle_beta   90.00
_cell.angle_gamma   90.00
#
_symmetry.space_group_name_H-M   'P 1'
#
loop_
_entity.id
_entity.type
_entity.pdbx_description
1 polymer ?
#
loop_
_entity_poly.entity_id
_entity_poly.type
_entity_poly.pdbx_seq_one_letter_code
_entity_poly.pdbx_strand_id
1 'polypeptide(L)'
;MTVIPTLHFCGQCQEAINLYKEAFGCKEKYLMRYSDAVQRGWEEDIPELRDTVYHSEILFGDQLFRMSDGAETEQNTNTSVFFAVNLDTVEEVQKAFEVLRSSGTVIEPLERTPFRVYMGSVMDKFGIRWRVMAEV
;
A
#
# COMPACT_ATOMS: atom_id res chain seq x y z
N MET A 1 1.43 20.64 -11.84
CA MET A 1 1.75 19.20 -12.03
C MET A 1 1.55 18.49 -10.71
N THR A 2 0.90 17.34 -10.73
CA THR A 2 0.72 16.49 -9.54
C THR A 2 1.16 15.08 -9.88
N VAL A 3 1.97 14.48 -9.00
CA VAL A 3 2.40 13.09 -9.15
C VAL A 3 1.70 12.27 -8.07
N ILE A 4 0.87 11.31 -8.48
CA ILE A 4 0.09 10.50 -7.56
C ILE A 4 0.59 9.05 -7.65
N PRO A 5 1.17 8.52 -6.55
CA PRO A 5 1.53 7.11 -6.53
C PRO A 5 0.30 6.26 -6.80
N THR A 6 0.43 5.35 -7.75
CA THR A 6 -0.64 4.45 -8.13
C THR A 6 -0.12 3.02 -8.01
N LEU A 7 -0.74 2.25 -7.13
CA LEU A 7 -0.36 0.86 -6.89
C LEU A 7 -1.37 -0.05 -7.59
N HIS A 8 -0.84 -1.01 -8.32
CA HIS A 8 -1.65 -1.91 -9.13
C HIS A 8 -1.44 -3.35 -8.69
N PHE A 9 -2.55 -4.05 -8.47
CA PHE A 9 -2.55 -5.40 -7.93
C PHE A 9 -3.27 -6.36 -8.89
N CYS A 10 -3.15 -7.64 -8.63
CA CYS A 10 -3.81 -8.67 -9.41
C CYS A 10 -4.86 -9.43 -8.56
N GLY A 11 -5.85 -8.69 -8.08
CA GLY A 11 -6.96 -9.20 -7.29
C GLY A 11 -6.81 -8.99 -5.78
N GLN A 12 -5.69 -8.44 -5.31
CA GLN A 12 -5.38 -8.33 -3.89
C GLN A 12 -5.46 -6.89 -3.37
N CYS A 13 -6.03 -5.98 -4.15
CA CYS A 13 -6.07 -4.55 -3.77
C CYS A 13 -6.79 -4.32 -2.44
N GLN A 14 -7.95 -4.95 -2.22
CA GLN A 14 -8.66 -4.78 -0.95
C GLN A 14 -7.85 -5.27 0.25
N GLU A 15 -7.15 -6.39 0.09
CA GLU A 15 -6.27 -6.92 1.13
C GLU A 15 -5.13 -5.96 1.42
N ALA A 16 -4.56 -5.35 0.37
CA ALA A 16 -3.49 -4.36 0.52
C ALA A 16 -4.01 -3.10 1.24
N ILE A 17 -5.18 -2.60 0.86
CA ILE A 17 -5.81 -1.46 1.54
C ILE A 17 -5.97 -1.75 3.03
N ASN A 18 -6.46 -2.93 3.38
CA ASN A 18 -6.65 -3.32 4.77
C ASN A 18 -5.32 -3.36 5.54
N LEU A 19 -4.28 -3.89 4.91
CA LEU A 19 -2.94 -3.94 5.51
C LEU A 19 -2.41 -2.53 5.79
N TYR A 20 -2.55 -1.62 4.83
CA TYR A 20 -2.05 -0.25 4.99
C TYR A 20 -2.88 0.57 5.98
N LYS A 21 -4.17 0.30 6.09
CA LYS A 21 -5.00 0.89 7.16
C LYS A 21 -4.48 0.46 8.52
N GLU A 22 -4.16 -0.81 8.69
CA GLU A 22 -3.63 -1.33 9.96
C GLU A 22 -2.24 -0.78 10.26
N ALA A 23 -1.35 -0.74 9.25
CA ALA A 23 0.03 -0.30 9.44
C ALA A 23 0.16 1.21 9.68
N PHE A 24 -0.57 2.02 8.90
CA PHE A 24 -0.38 3.47 8.81
C PHE A 24 -1.59 4.30 9.21
N GLY A 25 -2.73 3.68 9.48
CA GLY A 25 -3.97 4.42 9.73
C GLY A 25 -4.51 5.13 8.50
N CYS A 26 -4.27 4.58 7.32
CA CYS A 26 -4.75 5.14 6.07
C CYS A 26 -6.27 5.27 6.06
N LYS A 27 -6.77 6.24 5.29
CA LYS A 27 -8.20 6.48 5.16
C LYS A 27 -8.65 6.27 3.72
N GLU A 28 -9.75 5.55 3.56
CA GLU A 28 -10.37 5.38 2.27
C GLU A 28 -11.17 6.63 1.93
N LYS A 29 -10.78 7.31 0.86
CA LYS A 29 -11.50 8.47 0.35
C LYS A 29 -12.58 8.05 -0.64
N TYR A 30 -12.29 7.05 -1.48
CA TYR A 30 -13.19 6.55 -2.49
C TYR A 30 -12.83 5.11 -2.85
N LEU A 31 -13.84 4.30 -3.16
CA LEU A 31 -13.61 2.95 -3.65
C LEU A 31 -14.75 2.54 -4.59
N MET A 32 -14.38 2.08 -5.78
CA MET A 32 -15.32 1.53 -6.76
C MET A 32 -14.90 0.10 -7.07
N ARG A 33 -15.87 -0.81 -7.00
CA ARG A 33 -15.65 -2.20 -7.40
C ARG A 33 -15.88 -2.37 -8.89
N TYR A 34 -15.33 -3.45 -9.45
CA TYR A 34 -15.53 -3.78 -10.86
C TYR A 34 -17.02 -3.92 -11.20
N SER A 35 -17.82 -4.53 -10.31
CA SER A 35 -19.26 -4.65 -10.49
C SER A 35 -19.97 -3.30 -10.66
N ASP A 36 -19.48 -2.25 -10.00
CA ASP A 36 -20.03 -0.90 -10.14
C ASP A 36 -19.74 -0.34 -11.55
N ALA A 37 -18.56 -0.59 -12.07
CA ALA A 37 -18.18 -0.19 -13.43
C ALA A 37 -19.03 -0.90 -14.47
N VAL A 38 -19.34 -2.18 -14.25
CA VAL A 38 -20.24 -2.96 -15.12
C VAL A 38 -21.63 -2.32 -15.12
N GLN A 39 -22.17 -1.98 -13.96
CA GLN A 39 -23.50 -1.33 -13.83
C GLN A 39 -23.56 0.01 -14.55
N ARG A 40 -22.43 0.72 -14.62
CA ARG A 40 -22.35 2.00 -15.34
C ARG A 40 -22.13 1.84 -16.84
N GLY A 41 -22.00 0.61 -17.32
CA GLY A 41 -21.77 0.33 -18.72
C GLY A 41 -20.34 0.57 -19.19
N TRP A 42 -19.39 0.69 -18.24
CA TRP A 42 -17.98 0.95 -18.57
C TRP A 42 -17.20 -0.32 -18.88
N GLU A 43 -17.66 -1.46 -18.35
CA GLU A 43 -16.97 -2.74 -18.49
C GLU A 43 -17.94 -3.88 -18.76
N GLU A 44 -17.43 -4.95 -19.39
CA GLU A 44 -18.18 -6.18 -19.54
C GLU A 44 -18.25 -6.93 -18.20
N ASP A 45 -19.36 -7.61 -17.93
CA ASP A 45 -19.53 -8.38 -16.72
C ASP A 45 -18.71 -9.69 -16.78
N ILE A 46 -17.57 -9.68 -16.10
CA ILE A 46 -16.73 -10.86 -15.89
C ILE A 46 -16.90 -11.28 -14.43
N PRO A 47 -17.62 -12.39 -14.16
CA PRO A 47 -17.98 -12.78 -12.78
C PRO A 47 -16.80 -12.85 -11.83
N GLU A 48 -15.64 -13.32 -12.27
CA GLU A 48 -14.45 -13.48 -11.44
C GLU A 48 -13.86 -12.14 -10.98
N LEU A 49 -14.19 -11.04 -11.66
CA LEU A 49 -13.66 -9.72 -11.35
C LEU A 49 -14.61 -8.85 -10.53
N ARG A 50 -15.86 -9.28 -10.31
CA ARG A 50 -16.91 -8.45 -9.70
C ARG A 50 -16.51 -7.80 -8.39
N ASP A 51 -15.82 -8.54 -7.52
CA ASP A 51 -15.44 -8.07 -6.20
C ASP A 51 -14.09 -7.37 -6.17
N THR A 52 -13.38 -7.31 -7.29
CA THR A 52 -12.07 -6.64 -7.35
C THR A 52 -12.26 -5.12 -7.29
N VAL A 53 -11.20 -4.42 -6.94
CA VAL A 53 -11.21 -2.96 -6.86
C VAL A 53 -10.88 -2.37 -8.23
N TYR A 54 -11.84 -1.72 -8.83
CA TYR A 54 -11.67 -1.06 -10.11
C TYR A 54 -10.90 0.24 -10.00
N HIS A 55 -11.19 1.00 -8.96
CA HIS A 55 -10.52 2.27 -8.67
C HIS A 55 -10.69 2.60 -7.19
N SER A 56 -9.64 3.09 -6.57
CA SER A 56 -9.75 3.62 -5.20
C SER A 56 -8.80 4.79 -4.99
N GLU A 57 -9.16 5.62 -4.03
CA GLU A 57 -8.35 6.73 -3.54
C GLU A 57 -8.16 6.54 -2.04
N ILE A 58 -6.90 6.39 -1.64
CA ILE A 58 -6.52 6.12 -0.25
C ILE A 58 -5.59 7.23 0.22
N LEU A 59 -5.86 7.78 1.40
CA LEU A 59 -5.02 8.81 1.99
C LEU A 59 -4.05 8.20 3.00
N PHE A 60 -2.76 8.41 2.74
CA PHE A 60 -1.67 8.15 3.67
C PHE A 60 -1.33 9.49 4.31
N GLY A 61 -1.96 9.80 5.46
CA GLY A 61 -1.95 11.16 5.95
C GLY A 61 -2.61 12.10 4.93
N ASP A 62 -1.87 13.09 4.47
CA ASP A 62 -2.37 14.02 3.44
C ASP A 62 -2.01 13.58 2.00
N GLN A 63 -1.22 12.52 1.86
CA GLN A 63 -0.79 12.05 0.54
C GLN A 63 -1.84 11.13 -0.08
N LEU A 64 -2.30 11.51 -1.26
CA LEU A 64 -3.21 10.67 -2.05
C LEU A 64 -2.44 9.56 -2.76
N PHE A 65 -2.94 8.34 -2.61
CA PHE A 65 -2.55 7.18 -3.42
C PHE A 65 -3.78 6.70 -4.17
N ARG A 66 -3.57 6.18 -5.37
CA ARG A 66 -4.58 5.41 -6.08
C ARG A 66 -4.21 3.94 -6.02
N MET A 67 -5.19 3.07 -5.85
CA MET A 67 -4.96 1.63 -5.76
C MET A 67 -6.06 0.90 -6.51
N SER A 68 -5.67 -0.07 -7.34
CA SER A 68 -6.61 -0.80 -8.17
C SER A 68 -6.12 -2.21 -8.46
N ASP A 69 -7.03 -3.05 -8.93
CA ASP A 69 -6.72 -4.37 -9.46
C ASP A 69 -6.77 -4.35 -10.99
N GLY A 70 -5.91 -5.17 -11.59
CA GLY A 70 -5.97 -5.48 -13.01
C GLY A 70 -6.34 -6.94 -13.25
N ALA A 71 -6.36 -7.32 -14.52
CA ALA A 71 -6.63 -8.70 -14.94
C ALA A 71 -5.37 -9.56 -14.99
N GLU A 72 -4.23 -9.02 -14.62
CA GLU A 72 -2.95 -9.71 -14.59
C GLU A 72 -2.98 -10.84 -13.56
N THR A 73 -2.32 -11.95 -13.85
CA THR A 73 -2.27 -13.11 -12.97
C THR A 73 -1.04 -13.10 -12.04
N GLU A 74 -0.07 -12.22 -12.30
CA GLU A 74 1.15 -12.14 -11.53
C GLU A 74 1.43 -10.69 -11.10
N GLN A 75 1.85 -10.53 -9.85
CA GLN A 75 2.30 -9.25 -9.32
C GLN A 75 3.75 -9.01 -9.73
N ASN A 76 4.00 -7.92 -10.44
CA ASN A 76 5.37 -7.49 -10.74
C ASN A 76 5.95 -6.74 -9.55
N THR A 77 7.15 -7.12 -9.14
CA THR A 77 7.87 -6.43 -8.06
C THR A 77 8.97 -5.55 -8.65
N ASN A 78 9.15 -4.37 -8.06
CA ASN A 78 10.19 -3.43 -8.46
C ASN A 78 10.95 -2.99 -7.21
N THR A 79 12.28 -3.18 -7.23
CA THR A 79 13.14 -2.83 -6.10
C THR A 79 13.80 -1.48 -6.24
N SER A 80 13.68 -0.81 -7.41
CA SER A 80 14.27 0.50 -7.63
C SER A 80 13.39 1.66 -7.14
N VAL A 81 12.11 1.40 -6.87
CA VAL A 81 11.19 2.38 -6.30
C VAL A 81 10.68 1.85 -4.97
N PHE A 82 10.74 2.67 -3.94
CA PHE A 82 10.14 2.34 -2.65
C PHE A 82 9.56 3.60 -2.04
N PHE A 83 8.69 3.43 -1.06
CA PHE A 83 8.08 4.54 -0.35
C PHE A 83 8.71 4.70 1.02
N ALA A 84 9.16 5.91 1.31
CA ALA A 84 9.64 6.28 2.64
C ALA A 84 8.50 6.97 3.38
N VAL A 85 8.14 6.43 4.53
CA VAL A 85 7.07 6.97 5.37
C VAL A 85 7.70 7.55 6.61
N ASN A 86 7.62 8.87 6.76
CA ASN A 86 8.06 9.57 7.97
C ASN A 86 6.92 9.60 8.95
N LEU A 87 7.10 8.96 10.10
CA LEU A 87 6.13 8.91 11.18
C LEU A 87 6.60 9.83 12.32
N ASP A 88 5.67 10.16 13.21
CA ASP A 88 5.96 11.12 14.26
C ASP A 88 6.71 10.50 15.45
N THR A 89 6.47 9.22 15.71
CA THR A 89 7.02 8.55 16.89
C THR A 89 7.68 7.22 16.57
N VAL A 90 8.59 6.79 17.43
CA VAL A 90 9.24 5.48 17.37
C VAL A 90 8.19 4.37 17.48
N GLU A 91 7.19 4.56 18.32
CA GLU A 91 6.12 3.58 18.54
C GLU A 91 5.31 3.34 17.27
N GLU A 92 5.03 4.39 16.51
CA GLU A 92 4.34 4.27 15.22
C GLU A 92 5.19 3.52 14.20
N VAL A 93 6.50 3.76 14.21
CA VAL A 93 7.44 3.03 13.34
C VAL A 93 7.45 1.55 13.69
N GLN A 94 7.55 1.21 14.98
CA GLN A 94 7.54 -0.17 15.45
C GLN A 94 6.25 -0.89 15.07
N LYS A 95 5.11 -0.23 15.23
CA LYS A 95 3.82 -0.79 14.86
C LYS A 95 3.71 -1.04 13.35
N ALA A 96 4.03 -0.04 12.54
CA ALA A 96 3.96 -0.16 11.10
C ALA A 96 4.89 -1.27 10.58
N PHE A 97 6.12 -1.30 11.10
CA PHE A 97 7.10 -2.32 10.74
C PHE A 97 6.60 -3.72 11.08
N GLU A 98 6.05 -3.91 12.30
CA GLU A 98 5.55 -5.21 12.75
C GLU A 98 4.37 -5.68 11.90
N VAL A 99 3.43 -4.80 11.58
CA VAL A 99 2.28 -5.13 10.75
C VAL A 99 2.73 -5.55 9.35
N LEU A 100 3.61 -4.78 8.74
CA LEU A 100 4.08 -5.07 7.37
C LEU A 100 4.92 -6.35 7.31
N ARG A 101 5.81 -6.56 8.29
CA ARG A 101 6.69 -7.71 8.27
C ARG A 101 5.98 -9.03 8.58
N SER A 102 4.85 -8.98 9.25
CA SER A 102 4.13 -10.20 9.66
C SER A 102 3.73 -11.09 8.48
N SER A 103 3.45 -10.48 7.32
CA SER A 103 3.16 -11.20 6.08
C SER A 103 4.16 -10.91 4.96
N GLY A 104 5.19 -10.13 5.25
CA GLY A 104 6.20 -9.70 4.29
C GLY A 104 7.59 -10.21 4.62
N THR A 105 8.59 -9.51 4.11
CA THR A 105 10.01 -9.87 4.30
C THR A 105 10.78 -8.64 4.77
N VAL A 106 11.55 -8.78 5.84
CA VAL A 106 12.42 -7.71 6.33
C VAL A 106 13.59 -7.52 5.37
N ILE A 107 13.80 -6.29 4.91
CA ILE A 107 14.95 -5.91 4.09
C ILE A 107 16.03 -5.31 4.96
N GLU A 108 15.67 -4.36 5.80
CA GLU A 108 16.56 -3.72 6.76
C GLU A 108 15.89 -3.77 8.14
N PRO A 109 16.53 -4.33 9.17
CA PRO A 109 15.93 -4.39 10.51
C PRO A 109 15.80 -2.98 11.10
N LEU A 110 14.88 -2.83 12.06
CA LEU A 110 14.74 -1.56 12.79
C LEU A 110 16.00 -1.29 13.59
N GLU A 111 16.55 -0.08 13.41
CA GLU A 111 17.73 0.36 14.18
C GLU A 111 17.83 1.88 14.22
N ARG A 112 18.55 2.37 15.23
CA ARG A 112 18.94 3.78 15.30
C ARG A 112 20.15 4.00 14.41
N THR A 113 20.10 5.04 13.59
CA THR A 113 21.20 5.41 12.72
C THR A 113 22.06 6.51 13.36
N PRO A 114 23.31 6.69 12.89
CA PRO A 114 24.16 7.79 13.38
C PRO A 114 23.60 9.18 13.10
N PHE A 115 22.68 9.32 12.14
CA PHE A 115 22.08 10.61 11.77
C PHE A 115 20.73 10.87 12.43
N ARG A 116 20.50 10.27 13.60
CA ARG A 116 19.33 10.52 14.46
C ARG A 116 18.00 10.12 13.81
N VAL A 117 17.99 9.00 13.13
CA VAL A 117 16.76 8.43 12.58
C VAL A 117 16.65 6.99 13.06
N TYR A 118 15.45 6.61 13.49
CA TYR A 118 15.11 5.24 13.78
C TYR A 118 14.33 4.71 12.57
N MET A 119 14.83 3.66 11.93
CA MET A 119 14.25 3.22 10.64
C MET A 119 14.43 1.74 10.38
N GLY A 120 13.59 1.22 9.47
CA GLY A 120 13.68 -0.12 8.93
C GLY A 120 12.95 -0.21 7.60
N SER A 121 13.18 -1.28 6.87
CA SER A 121 12.56 -1.52 5.56
C SER A 121 11.95 -2.90 5.47
N VAL A 122 10.79 -3.00 4.84
CA VAL A 122 10.07 -4.24 4.63
C VAL A 122 9.58 -4.30 3.18
N MET A 123 9.70 -5.45 2.55
CA MET A 123 8.94 -5.78 1.36
C MET A 123 7.63 -6.40 1.84
N ASP A 124 6.49 -5.78 1.53
CA ASP A 124 5.22 -6.31 1.99
C ASP A 124 4.81 -7.56 1.20
N LYS A 125 3.72 -8.18 1.61
CA LYS A 125 3.19 -9.39 0.99
C LYS A 125 2.96 -9.24 -0.52
N PHE A 126 2.71 -8.02 -0.98
CA PHE A 126 2.36 -7.74 -2.37
C PHE A 126 3.55 -7.31 -3.23
N GLY A 127 4.74 -7.27 -2.64
CA GLY A 127 5.95 -6.87 -3.35
C GLY A 127 6.21 -5.36 -3.35
N ILE A 128 5.52 -4.60 -2.52
CA ILE A 128 5.75 -3.17 -2.35
C ILE A 128 6.77 -2.98 -1.22
N ARG A 129 7.79 -2.17 -1.48
CA ARG A 129 8.84 -1.89 -0.50
C ARG A 129 8.54 -0.61 0.26
N TRP A 130 8.60 -0.70 1.58
CA TRP A 130 8.35 0.42 2.50
C TRP A 130 9.56 0.63 3.40
N ARG A 131 9.96 1.89 3.55
CA ARG A 131 10.90 2.29 4.59
C ARG A 131 10.12 3.13 5.59
N VAL A 132 10.11 2.72 6.85
CA VAL A 132 9.41 3.43 7.91
C VAL A 132 10.44 4.07 8.83
N MET A 133 10.24 5.34 9.19
CA MET A 133 11.23 6.09 9.93
C MET A 133 10.62 7.18 10.78
N ALA A 134 11.34 7.54 11.83
CA ALA A 134 11.05 8.69 12.69
C ALA A 134 12.36 9.30 13.20
N GLU A 135 12.35 10.60 13.42
CA GLU A 135 13.48 11.28 14.05
C GLU A 135 13.56 10.92 15.54
N VAL A 136 14.77 10.79 16.05
CA VAL A 136 15.03 10.48 17.46
C VAL A 136 16.02 11.43 18.09
#